data_5a4b5ebd22115c793bd1e4e77df41bbc
#
_entry.id   5a4b5ebd22115c793bd1e4e77df41bbc
#
_cell.length_a   1.000
_cell.length_b   1.000
_cell.length_c   1.000
_cell.angle_alpha   90.00
_cell.angle_beta   90.00
_cell.angle_gamma   90.00
#
_symmetry.space_group_name_H-M   'P 1'
#
loop_
_entity.id
_entity.type
_entity.pdbx_description
1 polymer ?
#
loop_
_entity_poly.entity_id
_entity_poly.type
_entity_poly.pdbx_seq_one_letter_code
_entity_poly.pdbx_strand_id
1 'polypeptide(L)'
;MLGVLVFSFLDLYGFEKENITLRGSFDNSRIAIENKGKATVAFMGGSITEMDGYRPMLMDFLAKRYPECQFTFINAGISSTCSTTGAFRLPRDVLSQGPVDLFFIEFAVNDDQDAAHSQDACIRGMEGIIRQIRRKSPHTDVVATYFVNPKMLAELDNGKKPLSMSSHEQVLEKYQVSRIHLARELSAQIKKNKFTWEKFGGTHPKPPGNRLCADMHEHLLSLAWSGPSPSLAKPHPFPTNPLSPYNYEHGRFLSPQKINLTEGWKYSEPDWPNLKGGKRKRYLDAPLLHTDMEDKPIHFKFEGRAIGAFVLAGPDAGTIKFQIDGKIDGEVNLHHNYSRNLHYPRTVMFAHDLQPGTHSITILSKPSSQGNAVRIMEFCIN
;
A
#
# COMPACT_ATOMS: atom_id res chain seq x y z
N MET A 1 -48.65 26.78 -0.07
CA MET A 1 -48.05 25.48 -0.34
C MET A 1 -46.90 25.70 -1.31
N LEU A 2 -45.66 25.90 -0.81
CA LEU A 2 -44.46 25.91 -1.66
C LEU A 2 -43.92 24.48 -1.64
N GLY A 3 -44.05 23.82 -2.79
CA GLY A 3 -43.40 22.50 -2.97
C GLY A 3 -41.88 22.66 -3.04
N VAL A 4 -41.20 22.12 -2.07
CA VAL A 4 -39.73 21.94 -2.11
C VAL A 4 -39.44 20.87 -3.16
N LEU A 5 -39.01 21.30 -4.34
CA LEU A 5 -38.41 20.41 -5.34
C LEU A 5 -37.06 19.93 -4.78
N VAL A 6 -37.07 18.74 -4.17
CA VAL A 6 -35.84 17.97 -3.89
C VAL A 6 -35.34 17.50 -5.26
N PHE A 7 -34.44 18.24 -5.85
CA PHE A 7 -33.65 17.74 -6.96
C PHE A 7 -32.81 16.59 -6.43
N SER A 8 -33.26 15.36 -6.69
CA SER A 8 -32.40 14.18 -6.59
C SER A 8 -31.28 14.35 -7.62
N PHE A 9 -30.07 14.60 -7.17
CA PHE A 9 -28.87 14.45 -7.97
C PHE A 9 -28.70 12.95 -8.29
N LEU A 10 -29.58 12.41 -9.12
CA LEU A 10 -29.59 11.04 -9.60
C LEU A 10 -28.82 10.97 -10.91
N ASP A 11 -27.76 10.18 -10.89
CA ASP A 11 -27.18 9.46 -12.03
C ASP A 11 -26.52 10.24 -13.18
N LEU A 12 -25.73 11.27 -12.92
CA LEU A 12 -24.81 11.78 -13.94
C LEU A 12 -23.72 10.76 -14.36
N TYR A 13 -23.39 9.80 -13.50
CA TYR A 13 -22.30 8.83 -13.75
C TYR A 13 -22.78 7.38 -13.95
N GLY A 14 -24.00 7.03 -13.57
CA GLY A 14 -24.56 5.68 -13.76
C GLY A 14 -23.83 4.55 -13.03
N PHE A 15 -23.16 4.85 -11.91
CA PHE A 15 -22.50 3.85 -11.06
C PHE A 15 -23.51 3.10 -10.19
N GLU A 16 -23.20 1.81 -9.89
CA GLU A 16 -23.94 1.09 -8.85
C GLU A 16 -23.62 1.67 -7.48
N LYS A 17 -24.67 2.10 -6.74
CA LYS A 17 -24.54 2.82 -5.47
C LYS A 17 -23.70 2.07 -4.42
N GLU A 18 -23.82 0.74 -4.37
CA GLU A 18 -23.05 -0.10 -3.46
C GLU A 18 -21.57 -0.19 -3.78
N ASN A 19 -21.14 0.26 -4.95
CA ASN A 19 -19.72 0.26 -5.34
C ASN A 19 -18.97 1.50 -4.85
N ILE A 20 -19.69 2.49 -4.32
CA ILE A 20 -19.14 3.69 -3.68
C ILE A 20 -19.68 3.75 -2.26
N THR A 21 -18.83 3.59 -1.26
CA THR A 21 -19.21 3.59 0.14
C THR A 21 -18.57 4.77 0.86
N LEU A 22 -19.37 5.75 1.20
CA LEU A 22 -18.96 6.87 2.06
C LEU A 22 -19.14 6.45 3.52
N ARG A 23 -18.05 6.50 4.29
CA ARG A 23 -18.03 6.24 5.74
C ARG A 23 -17.38 7.42 6.47
N GLY A 24 -17.93 7.78 7.60
CA GLY A 24 -17.50 8.98 8.32
C GLY A 24 -17.80 10.26 7.56
N SER A 25 -17.11 11.34 7.93
CA SER A 25 -17.19 12.62 7.23
C SER A 25 -15.88 12.91 6.49
N PHE A 26 -15.95 13.80 5.48
CA PHE A 26 -14.79 14.38 4.80
C PHE A 26 -14.67 15.88 5.13
N ASP A 27 -15.16 16.26 6.32
CA ASP A 27 -15.13 17.62 6.81
C ASP A 27 -13.70 18.15 6.97
N ASN A 28 -12.77 17.29 7.38
CA ASN A 28 -11.40 17.68 7.66
C ASN A 28 -10.65 18.12 6.40
N SER A 29 -10.70 17.33 5.34
CA SER A 29 -10.10 17.69 4.05
C SER A 29 -10.79 18.90 3.44
N ARG A 30 -12.10 19.00 3.59
CA ARG A 30 -12.87 20.18 3.11
C ARG A 30 -12.46 21.45 3.84
N ILE A 31 -12.29 21.42 5.16
CA ILE A 31 -11.77 22.56 5.95
C ILE A 31 -10.37 22.96 5.49
N ALA A 32 -9.49 21.99 5.24
CA ALA A 32 -8.15 22.27 4.73
C ALA A 32 -8.22 22.98 3.38
N ILE A 33 -9.06 22.50 2.48
CA ILE A 33 -9.22 23.02 1.12
C ILE A 33 -9.92 24.39 1.14
N GLU A 34 -11.12 24.47 1.71
CA GLU A 34 -11.99 25.66 1.57
C GLU A 34 -11.65 26.76 2.58
N ASN A 35 -11.32 26.40 3.84
CA ASN A 35 -11.13 27.39 4.90
C ASN A 35 -9.68 27.80 5.11
N LYS A 36 -8.72 26.83 4.99
CA LYS A 36 -7.30 27.11 5.15
C LYS A 36 -6.59 27.46 3.83
N GLY A 37 -7.18 27.12 2.70
CA GLY A 37 -6.60 27.34 1.37
C GLY A 37 -5.34 26.55 1.11
N LYS A 38 -5.05 25.50 1.92
CA LYS A 38 -3.87 24.61 1.77
C LYS A 38 -4.26 23.20 2.15
N ALA A 39 -3.91 22.22 1.30
CA ALA A 39 -4.19 20.82 1.57
C ALA A 39 -3.07 19.89 1.06
N THR A 40 -2.72 18.91 1.87
CA THR A 40 -1.81 17.83 1.48
C THR A 40 -2.63 16.59 1.12
N VAL A 41 -2.42 16.11 -0.12
CA VAL A 41 -3.11 14.94 -0.67
C VAL A 41 -2.06 13.88 -0.97
N ALA A 42 -2.18 12.69 -0.36
CA ALA A 42 -1.25 11.60 -0.58
C ALA A 42 -1.92 10.41 -1.28
N PHE A 43 -1.16 9.76 -2.14
CA PHE A 43 -1.54 8.55 -2.86
C PHE A 43 -0.54 7.44 -2.53
N MET A 44 -1.01 6.31 -1.99
CA MET A 44 -0.17 5.19 -1.62
C MET A 44 -0.70 3.88 -2.19
N GLY A 45 0.19 3.11 -2.79
CA GLY A 45 -0.18 1.84 -3.42
C GLY A 45 0.97 1.18 -4.14
N GLY A 46 0.63 0.26 -5.03
CA GLY A 46 1.57 -0.46 -5.89
C GLY A 46 1.87 0.30 -7.19
N SER A 47 2.04 -0.47 -8.28
CA SER A 47 2.33 0.04 -9.63
C SER A 47 1.20 0.88 -10.20
N ILE A 48 -0.05 0.58 -9.85
CA ILE A 48 -1.22 1.32 -10.35
C ILE A 48 -1.22 2.76 -9.82
N THR A 49 -0.80 2.95 -8.57
CA THR A 49 -0.65 4.29 -7.99
C THR A 49 0.65 4.96 -8.45
N GLU A 50 1.74 4.21 -8.68
CA GLU A 50 3.02 4.78 -9.15
C GLU A 50 2.89 5.41 -10.54
N MET A 51 2.18 4.74 -11.45
CA MET A 51 2.00 5.20 -12.84
C MET A 51 1.13 6.47 -12.94
N ASP A 52 1.29 7.20 -14.04
CA ASP A 52 0.45 8.37 -14.36
C ASP A 52 -0.90 7.94 -14.94
N GLY A 53 -1.76 7.43 -14.05
CA GLY A 53 -3.10 6.95 -14.36
C GLY A 53 -4.18 7.80 -13.70
N TYR A 54 -4.97 7.19 -12.79
CA TYR A 54 -6.07 7.86 -12.09
C TYR A 54 -5.58 9.01 -11.19
N ARG A 55 -4.39 8.90 -10.61
CA ARG A 55 -3.82 9.88 -9.68
C ARG A 55 -3.73 11.29 -10.29
N PRO A 56 -3.05 11.53 -11.45
CA PRO A 56 -3.03 12.86 -12.06
C PRO A 56 -4.42 13.38 -12.42
N MET A 57 -5.37 12.50 -12.78
CA MET A 57 -6.75 12.92 -13.07
C MET A 57 -7.43 13.49 -11.82
N LEU A 58 -7.21 12.87 -10.65
CA LEU A 58 -7.72 13.39 -9.37
C LEU A 58 -7.03 14.68 -8.94
N MET A 59 -5.73 14.80 -9.17
CA MET A 59 -4.98 16.04 -8.93
C MET A 59 -5.55 17.19 -9.75
N ASP A 60 -5.80 16.95 -11.04
CA ASP A 60 -6.43 17.93 -11.94
C ASP A 60 -7.85 18.29 -11.51
N PHE A 61 -8.67 17.31 -11.10
CA PHE A 61 -10.01 17.54 -10.59
C PHE A 61 -9.98 18.45 -9.36
N LEU A 62 -9.12 18.17 -8.39
CA LEU A 62 -9.00 18.97 -7.16
C LEU A 62 -8.53 20.39 -7.47
N ALA A 63 -7.50 20.55 -8.30
CA ALA A 63 -6.96 21.85 -8.68
C ALA A 63 -7.99 22.71 -9.46
N LYS A 64 -8.76 22.09 -10.36
CA LYS A 64 -9.80 22.80 -11.13
C LYS A 64 -11.01 23.18 -10.28
N ARG A 65 -11.38 22.31 -9.34
CA ARG A 65 -12.54 22.54 -8.46
C ARG A 65 -12.24 23.61 -7.40
N TYR A 66 -10.99 23.69 -6.94
CA TYR A 66 -10.56 24.60 -5.88
C TYR A 66 -9.28 25.36 -6.29
N PRO A 67 -9.39 26.28 -7.27
CA PRO A 67 -8.24 26.96 -7.85
C PRO A 67 -7.48 27.84 -6.85
N GLU A 68 -8.14 28.29 -5.78
CA GLU A 68 -7.52 29.12 -4.72
C GLU A 68 -6.78 28.27 -3.66
N CYS A 69 -6.91 26.94 -3.68
CA CYS A 69 -6.25 26.06 -2.71
C CYS A 69 -4.84 25.70 -3.21
N GLN A 70 -3.86 25.90 -2.34
CA GLN A 70 -2.50 25.42 -2.57
C GLN A 70 -2.39 23.93 -2.20
N PHE A 71 -2.41 23.07 -3.21
CA PHE A 71 -2.24 21.64 -3.01
C PHE A 71 -0.77 21.20 -2.97
N THR A 72 -0.45 20.32 -2.02
CA THR A 72 0.77 19.50 -2.03
C THR A 72 0.36 18.06 -2.31
N PHE A 73 0.88 17.49 -3.42
CA PHE A 73 0.58 16.11 -3.81
C PHE A 73 1.76 15.19 -3.55
N ILE A 74 1.53 14.09 -2.82
CA ILE A 74 2.53 13.08 -2.49
C ILE A 74 2.21 11.81 -3.29
N ASN A 75 3.10 11.42 -4.21
CA ASN A 75 3.04 10.11 -4.86
C ASN A 75 3.91 9.12 -4.09
N ALA A 76 3.27 8.30 -3.27
CA ALA A 76 3.88 7.18 -2.56
C ALA A 76 3.52 5.81 -3.20
N GLY A 77 3.25 5.78 -4.49
CA GLY A 77 3.15 4.54 -5.28
C GLY A 77 4.53 3.92 -5.50
N ILE A 78 4.67 2.62 -5.23
CA ILE A 78 5.88 1.84 -5.54
C ILE A 78 5.48 0.49 -6.11
N SER A 79 5.85 0.26 -7.36
CA SER A 79 5.53 -0.98 -8.07
C SER A 79 5.95 -2.23 -7.30
N SER A 80 5.08 -3.23 -7.30
CA SER A 80 5.26 -4.54 -6.65
C SER A 80 5.25 -4.51 -5.12
N THR A 81 4.96 -3.38 -4.48
CA THR A 81 4.80 -3.34 -3.02
C THR A 81 3.37 -3.65 -2.62
N CYS A 82 3.21 -4.44 -1.55
CA CYS A 82 1.95 -4.86 -0.95
C CYS A 82 1.64 -4.05 0.33
N SER A 83 0.51 -4.31 0.98
CA SER A 83 0.10 -3.61 2.20
C SER A 83 1.10 -3.77 3.34
N THR A 84 1.76 -4.92 3.47
CA THR A 84 2.85 -5.13 4.44
C THR A 84 3.99 -4.14 4.20
N THR A 85 4.52 -4.09 2.96
CA THR A 85 5.55 -3.09 2.61
C THR A 85 5.04 -1.66 2.83
N GLY A 86 3.76 -1.41 2.49
CA GLY A 86 3.08 -0.15 2.71
C GLY A 86 3.17 0.31 4.16
N ALA A 87 2.86 -0.57 5.11
CA ALA A 87 2.89 -0.25 6.54
C ALA A 87 4.30 0.12 7.04
N PHE A 88 5.35 -0.55 6.55
CA PHE A 88 6.73 -0.25 6.98
C PHE A 88 7.31 1.01 6.32
N ARG A 89 6.86 1.35 5.11
CA ARG A 89 7.37 2.54 4.39
C ARG A 89 6.54 3.81 4.61
N LEU A 90 5.32 3.71 5.16
CA LEU A 90 4.43 4.86 5.38
C LEU A 90 5.07 6.00 6.20
N PRO A 91 5.80 5.73 7.32
CA PRO A 91 6.48 6.79 8.05
C PRO A 91 7.47 7.59 7.20
N ARG A 92 8.26 6.89 6.37
CA ARG A 92 9.27 7.50 5.51
C ARG A 92 8.66 8.22 4.30
N ASP A 93 7.73 7.54 3.60
CA ASP A 93 7.29 7.98 2.26
C ASP A 93 6.15 9.00 2.32
N VAL A 94 5.41 9.06 3.42
CA VAL A 94 4.24 9.93 3.58
C VAL A 94 4.32 10.77 4.86
N LEU A 95 4.39 10.14 6.04
CA LEU A 95 4.20 10.87 7.30
C LEU A 95 5.38 11.81 7.65
N SER A 96 6.57 11.56 7.13
CA SER A 96 7.73 12.46 7.28
C SER A 96 7.56 13.79 6.55
N GLN A 97 6.63 13.88 5.60
CA GLN A 97 6.37 15.08 4.81
C GLN A 97 5.36 16.03 5.49
N GLY A 98 4.83 15.64 6.65
CA GLY A 98 3.87 16.42 7.42
C GLY A 98 2.48 15.81 7.50
N PRO A 99 1.51 16.53 8.10
CA PRO A 99 0.13 16.08 8.15
C PRO A 99 -0.47 15.94 6.76
N VAL A 100 -1.31 14.90 6.58
CA VAL A 100 -2.05 14.64 5.35
C VAL A 100 -3.53 14.95 5.59
N ASP A 101 -4.16 15.69 4.68
CA ASP A 101 -5.58 16.03 4.77
C ASP A 101 -6.46 15.01 4.05
N LEU A 102 -6.01 14.51 2.88
CA LEU A 102 -6.74 13.51 2.10
C LEU A 102 -5.77 12.40 1.63
N PHE A 103 -6.14 11.14 1.87
CA PHE A 103 -5.28 9.99 1.61
C PHE A 103 -6.00 8.92 0.79
N PHE A 104 -5.45 8.62 -0.38
CA PHE A 104 -5.91 7.55 -1.26
C PHE A 104 -4.99 6.33 -1.13
N ILE A 105 -5.57 5.14 -0.91
CA ILE A 105 -4.82 3.91 -0.70
C ILE A 105 -5.35 2.74 -1.52
N GLU A 106 -4.45 1.93 -2.10
CA GLU A 106 -4.79 0.69 -2.78
C GLU A 106 -3.67 -0.35 -2.65
N PHE A 107 -4.02 -1.60 -2.30
CA PHE A 107 -3.07 -2.71 -2.22
C PHE A 107 -3.73 -4.08 -2.50
N ALA A 108 -5.04 -4.13 -2.76
CA ALA A 108 -5.75 -5.41 -2.87
C ALA A 108 -5.18 -6.32 -3.98
N VAL A 109 -4.79 -5.74 -5.11
CA VAL A 109 -4.17 -6.49 -6.23
C VAL A 109 -2.80 -7.03 -5.84
N ASN A 110 -1.97 -6.22 -5.19
CA ASN A 110 -0.62 -6.63 -4.81
C ASN A 110 -0.62 -7.65 -3.66
N ASP A 111 -1.54 -7.52 -2.72
CA ASP A 111 -1.72 -8.51 -1.66
C ASP A 111 -2.17 -9.88 -2.21
N ASP A 112 -3.01 -9.90 -3.27
CA ASP A 112 -3.44 -11.14 -3.93
C ASP A 112 -2.33 -11.75 -4.79
N GLN A 113 -1.84 -11.02 -5.82
CA GLN A 113 -1.00 -11.62 -6.86
C GLN A 113 0.50 -11.53 -6.58
N ASP A 114 0.97 -10.46 -5.93
CA ASP A 114 2.39 -10.24 -5.70
C ASP A 114 2.84 -10.90 -4.39
N ALA A 115 2.08 -10.73 -3.32
CA ALA A 115 2.44 -11.22 -2.00
C ALA A 115 1.76 -12.55 -1.63
N ALA A 116 0.67 -12.91 -2.30
CA ALA A 116 -0.18 -14.07 -1.97
C ALA A 116 -0.53 -14.11 -0.47
N HIS A 117 -0.90 -12.96 0.08
CA HIS A 117 -1.15 -12.79 1.49
C HIS A 117 -2.31 -13.66 1.99
N SER A 118 -2.15 -14.24 3.16
CA SER A 118 -3.27 -14.77 3.93
C SER A 118 -4.20 -13.66 4.41
N GLN A 119 -5.40 -14.01 4.90
CA GLN A 119 -6.32 -13.04 5.51
C GLN A 119 -5.64 -12.21 6.60
N ASP A 120 -4.93 -12.88 7.52
CA ASP A 120 -4.23 -12.21 8.62
C ASP A 120 -3.13 -11.26 8.15
N ALA A 121 -2.40 -11.63 7.09
CA ALA A 121 -1.36 -10.78 6.53
C ALA A 121 -1.95 -9.52 5.88
N CYS A 122 -3.05 -9.66 5.12
CA CYS A 122 -3.79 -8.52 4.56
C CYS A 122 -4.29 -7.58 5.67
N ILE A 123 -4.89 -8.15 6.74
CA ILE A 123 -5.39 -7.37 7.88
C ILE A 123 -4.22 -6.65 8.56
N ARG A 124 -3.13 -7.36 8.91
CA ARG A 124 -1.96 -6.76 9.57
C ARG A 124 -1.40 -5.57 8.81
N GLY A 125 -1.25 -5.71 7.49
CA GLY A 125 -0.72 -4.66 6.61
C GLY A 125 -1.65 -3.45 6.55
N MET A 126 -2.89 -3.66 6.13
CA MET A 126 -3.87 -2.58 5.95
C MET A 126 -4.21 -1.89 7.28
N GLU A 127 -4.47 -2.66 8.35
CA GLU A 127 -4.75 -2.12 9.68
C GLU A 127 -3.54 -1.32 10.21
N GLY A 128 -2.32 -1.82 9.98
CA GLY A 128 -1.09 -1.11 10.35
C GLY A 128 -1.02 0.27 9.70
N ILE A 129 -1.33 0.38 8.41
CA ILE A 129 -1.36 1.66 7.69
C ILE A 129 -2.43 2.59 8.28
N ILE A 130 -3.66 2.12 8.42
CA ILE A 130 -4.76 2.95 8.93
C ILE A 130 -4.50 3.42 10.36
N ARG A 131 -4.00 2.55 11.24
CA ARG A 131 -3.66 2.92 12.63
C ARG A 131 -2.53 3.94 12.71
N GLN A 132 -1.49 3.82 11.87
CA GLN A 132 -0.43 4.82 11.80
C GLN A 132 -0.97 6.20 11.37
N ILE A 133 -1.82 6.25 10.32
CA ILE A 133 -2.49 7.48 9.87
C ILE A 133 -3.33 8.06 11.01
N ARG A 134 -4.20 7.28 11.64
CA ARG A 134 -5.06 7.75 12.73
C ARG A 134 -4.28 8.28 13.93
N ARG A 135 -3.11 7.71 14.21
CA ARG A 135 -2.23 8.13 15.30
C ARG A 135 -1.46 9.42 15.01
N LYS A 136 -0.91 9.53 13.80
CA LYS A 136 0.02 10.62 13.43
C LYS A 136 -0.66 11.79 12.75
N SER A 137 -1.75 11.53 12.06
CA SER A 137 -2.56 12.52 11.32
C SER A 137 -4.05 12.21 11.52
N PRO A 138 -4.61 12.40 12.73
CA PRO A 138 -5.94 11.92 13.11
C PRO A 138 -7.09 12.55 12.33
N HIS A 139 -6.83 13.64 11.63
CA HIS A 139 -7.82 14.35 10.80
C HIS A 139 -7.77 13.95 9.32
N THR A 140 -6.93 12.99 8.94
CA THR A 140 -6.83 12.56 7.54
C THR A 140 -8.11 11.85 7.09
N ASP A 141 -8.75 12.36 6.04
CA ASP A 141 -9.83 11.67 5.35
C ASP A 141 -9.22 10.62 4.42
N VAL A 142 -9.72 9.38 4.46
CA VAL A 142 -9.11 8.23 3.77
C VAL A 142 -10.10 7.58 2.82
N VAL A 143 -9.65 7.29 1.60
CA VAL A 143 -10.37 6.51 0.59
C VAL A 143 -9.54 5.31 0.17
N ALA A 144 -10.06 4.10 0.33
CA ALA A 144 -9.47 2.89 -0.21
C ALA A 144 -10.09 2.52 -1.57
N THR A 145 -9.28 2.03 -2.49
CA THR A 145 -9.72 1.62 -3.82
C THR A 145 -9.41 0.15 -4.08
N TYR A 146 -10.40 -0.60 -4.54
CA TYR A 146 -10.20 -1.98 -4.98
C TYR A 146 -10.08 -2.06 -6.48
N PHE A 147 -8.83 -2.04 -6.96
CA PHE A 147 -8.48 -2.44 -8.32
C PHE A 147 -8.58 -3.96 -8.46
N VAL A 148 -8.37 -4.48 -9.66
CA VAL A 148 -8.67 -5.87 -9.99
C VAL A 148 -7.64 -6.46 -10.97
N ASN A 149 -7.35 -7.76 -10.78
CA ASN A 149 -6.67 -8.60 -11.76
C ASN A 149 -7.65 -9.62 -12.38
N PRO A 150 -7.25 -10.39 -13.41
CA PRO A 150 -8.14 -11.36 -14.06
C PRO A 150 -8.72 -12.41 -13.11
N LYS A 151 -7.94 -12.91 -12.16
CA LYS A 151 -8.39 -13.90 -11.16
C LYS A 151 -9.48 -13.31 -10.27
N MET A 152 -9.25 -12.13 -9.71
CA MET A 152 -10.21 -11.44 -8.85
C MET A 152 -11.49 -11.09 -9.62
N LEU A 153 -11.39 -10.69 -10.89
CA LEU A 153 -12.56 -10.42 -11.73
C LEU A 153 -13.40 -11.68 -11.90
N ALA A 154 -12.76 -12.81 -12.23
CA ALA A 154 -13.45 -14.10 -12.35
C ALA A 154 -14.09 -14.54 -11.02
N GLU A 155 -13.46 -14.30 -9.88
CA GLU A 155 -14.05 -14.57 -8.56
C GLU A 155 -15.32 -13.74 -8.34
N LEU A 156 -15.27 -12.43 -8.63
CA LEU A 156 -16.43 -11.53 -8.53
C LEU A 156 -17.57 -11.93 -9.47
N ASP A 157 -17.25 -12.32 -10.71
CA ASP A 157 -18.23 -12.77 -11.70
C ASP A 157 -18.98 -14.05 -11.25
N ASN A 158 -18.30 -14.88 -10.48
CA ASN A 158 -18.86 -16.08 -9.84
C ASN A 158 -19.47 -15.83 -8.45
N GLY A 159 -19.70 -14.57 -8.07
CA GLY A 159 -20.31 -14.19 -6.79
C GLY A 159 -19.39 -14.38 -5.58
N LYS A 160 -18.10 -14.66 -5.78
CA LYS A 160 -17.12 -14.79 -4.71
C LYS A 160 -16.53 -13.42 -4.33
N LYS A 161 -16.00 -13.33 -3.13
CA LYS A 161 -15.27 -12.13 -2.66
C LYS A 161 -13.77 -12.45 -2.65
N PRO A 162 -12.94 -11.75 -3.45
CA PRO A 162 -11.48 -11.91 -3.38
C PRO A 162 -10.96 -11.73 -1.96
N LEU A 163 -10.03 -12.59 -1.54
CA LEU A 163 -9.56 -12.66 -0.16
C LEU A 163 -9.01 -11.31 0.33
N SER A 164 -8.13 -10.69 -0.46
CA SER A 164 -7.51 -9.40 -0.09
C SER A 164 -8.54 -8.29 0.07
N MET A 165 -9.54 -8.21 -0.85
CA MET A 165 -10.62 -7.22 -0.75
C MET A 165 -11.47 -7.44 0.50
N SER A 166 -11.87 -8.69 0.79
CA SER A 166 -12.69 -8.99 1.97
C SER A 166 -11.95 -8.78 3.29
N SER A 167 -10.64 -8.99 3.30
CA SER A 167 -9.78 -8.75 4.45
C SER A 167 -9.61 -7.25 4.71
N HIS A 168 -9.32 -6.47 3.65
CA HIS A 168 -9.26 -5.03 3.75
C HIS A 168 -10.60 -4.43 4.17
N GLU A 169 -11.73 -4.94 3.66
CA GLU A 169 -13.06 -4.44 4.01
C GLU A 169 -13.32 -4.49 5.51
N GLN A 170 -12.90 -5.56 6.21
CA GLN A 170 -13.02 -5.65 7.67
C GLN A 170 -12.30 -4.48 8.37
N VAL A 171 -11.11 -4.11 7.87
CA VAL A 171 -10.37 -2.96 8.39
C VAL A 171 -11.12 -1.65 8.08
N LEU A 172 -11.56 -1.46 6.83
CA LEU A 172 -12.24 -0.24 6.42
C LEU A 172 -13.54 -0.01 7.21
N GLU A 173 -14.31 -1.07 7.45
CA GLU A 173 -15.53 -1.02 8.27
C GLU A 173 -15.23 -0.61 9.71
N LYS A 174 -14.24 -1.27 10.33
CA LYS A 174 -13.86 -1.00 11.73
C LYS A 174 -13.40 0.44 11.95
N TYR A 175 -12.64 0.99 11.02
CA TYR A 175 -12.03 2.33 11.13
C TYR A 175 -12.84 3.41 10.39
N GLN A 176 -14.04 3.08 9.91
CA GLN A 176 -14.93 3.97 9.16
C GLN A 176 -14.21 4.65 7.98
N VAL A 177 -13.51 3.86 7.19
CA VAL A 177 -12.79 4.31 5.99
C VAL A 177 -13.67 4.14 4.76
N SER A 178 -13.77 5.18 3.94
CA SER A 178 -14.52 5.17 2.69
C SER A 178 -13.86 4.30 1.62
N ARG A 179 -14.68 3.81 0.69
CA ARG A 179 -14.23 2.82 -0.29
C ARG A 179 -14.82 3.07 -1.68
N ILE A 180 -13.96 2.89 -2.69
CA ILE A 180 -14.32 2.70 -4.10
C ILE A 180 -14.12 1.23 -4.46
N HIS A 181 -15.19 0.54 -4.83
CA HIS A 181 -15.11 -0.84 -5.31
C HIS A 181 -15.09 -0.90 -6.84
N LEU A 182 -14.01 -0.37 -7.43
CA LEU A 182 -13.82 -0.29 -8.88
C LEU A 182 -13.94 -1.67 -9.54
N ALA A 183 -13.43 -2.71 -8.89
CA ALA A 183 -13.50 -4.09 -9.39
C ALA A 183 -14.94 -4.57 -9.63
N ARG A 184 -15.87 -4.31 -8.69
CA ARG A 184 -17.28 -4.68 -8.85
C ARG A 184 -17.99 -3.81 -9.89
N GLU A 185 -17.66 -2.53 -9.92
CA GLU A 185 -18.21 -1.62 -10.93
C GLU A 185 -17.80 -2.06 -12.33
N LEU A 186 -16.51 -2.41 -12.53
CA LEU A 186 -16.03 -2.94 -13.81
C LEU A 186 -16.75 -4.24 -14.19
N SER A 187 -16.87 -5.20 -13.27
CA SER A 187 -17.61 -6.45 -13.48
C SER A 187 -19.06 -6.17 -13.90
N ALA A 188 -19.74 -5.26 -13.20
CA ALA A 188 -21.13 -4.88 -13.54
C ALA A 188 -21.24 -4.24 -14.93
N GLN A 189 -20.31 -3.33 -15.28
CA GLN A 189 -20.29 -2.68 -16.59
C GLN A 189 -19.97 -3.64 -17.73
N ILE A 190 -19.07 -4.62 -17.50
CA ILE A 190 -18.79 -5.68 -18.48
C ILE A 190 -20.04 -6.53 -18.72
N LYS A 191 -20.74 -6.97 -17.67
CA LYS A 191 -21.99 -7.75 -17.78
C LYS A 191 -23.11 -6.99 -18.51
N LYS A 192 -23.11 -5.67 -18.42
CA LYS A 192 -24.06 -4.80 -19.12
C LYS A 192 -23.58 -4.39 -20.54
N ASN A 193 -22.48 -4.94 -21.04
CA ASN A 193 -21.83 -4.58 -22.31
C ASN A 193 -21.50 -3.08 -22.47
N LYS A 194 -21.27 -2.38 -21.35
CA LYS A 194 -20.87 -0.96 -21.33
C LYS A 194 -19.36 -0.77 -21.33
N PHE A 195 -18.63 -1.78 -20.90
CA PHE A 195 -17.16 -1.80 -20.81
C PHE A 195 -16.60 -3.16 -21.22
N THR A 196 -15.30 -3.25 -21.50
CA THR A 196 -14.60 -4.53 -21.69
C THR A 196 -13.30 -4.55 -20.91
N TRP A 197 -12.77 -5.75 -20.65
CA TRP A 197 -11.48 -5.90 -19.96
C TRP A 197 -10.33 -5.25 -20.75
N GLU A 198 -10.36 -5.37 -22.10
CA GLU A 198 -9.36 -4.79 -23.00
C GLU A 198 -9.41 -3.26 -22.98
N LYS A 199 -10.63 -2.68 -22.95
CA LYS A 199 -10.85 -1.23 -22.82
C LYS A 199 -10.40 -0.72 -21.46
N PHE A 200 -10.61 -1.50 -20.39
CA PHE A 200 -10.10 -1.20 -19.06
C PHE A 200 -8.57 -1.16 -19.05
N GLY A 201 -7.92 -2.10 -19.73
CA GLY A 201 -6.47 -2.13 -19.94
C GLY A 201 -5.74 -3.21 -19.18
N GLY A 202 -6.44 -4.10 -18.52
CA GLY A 202 -5.85 -5.17 -17.72
C GLY A 202 -5.59 -4.76 -16.27
N THR A 203 -4.72 -5.49 -15.58
CA THR A 203 -4.34 -5.19 -14.20
C THR A 203 -3.79 -3.76 -14.03
N HIS A 204 -3.10 -3.25 -15.06
CA HIS A 204 -2.67 -1.85 -15.13
C HIS A 204 -3.63 -1.09 -16.05
N PRO A 205 -4.55 -0.29 -15.51
CA PRO A 205 -5.58 0.35 -16.32
C PRO A 205 -5.00 1.27 -17.40
N LYS A 206 -5.59 1.22 -18.59
CA LYS A 206 -5.37 2.19 -19.67
C LYS A 206 -6.18 3.48 -19.40
N PRO A 207 -6.04 4.55 -20.21
CA PRO A 207 -6.75 5.79 -19.97
C PRO A 207 -8.26 5.64 -19.70
N PRO A 208 -9.05 4.79 -20.41
CA PRO A 208 -10.46 4.62 -20.08
C PRO A 208 -10.71 3.97 -18.72
N GLY A 209 -9.88 3.00 -18.30
CA GLY A 209 -9.98 2.37 -16.98
C GLY A 209 -9.57 3.31 -15.86
N ASN A 210 -8.53 4.13 -16.08
CA ASN A 210 -8.12 5.17 -15.14
C ASN A 210 -9.19 6.26 -15.01
N ARG A 211 -9.86 6.63 -16.15
CA ARG A 211 -10.96 7.61 -16.10
C ARG A 211 -12.15 7.07 -15.30
N LEU A 212 -12.54 5.80 -15.49
CA LEU A 212 -13.58 5.17 -14.69
C LEU A 212 -13.25 5.23 -13.19
N CYS A 213 -12.00 4.94 -12.83
CA CYS A 213 -11.53 5.04 -11.44
C CYS A 213 -11.64 6.47 -10.91
N ALA A 214 -11.14 7.45 -11.67
CA ALA A 214 -11.18 8.85 -11.28
C ALA A 214 -12.62 9.37 -11.18
N ASP A 215 -13.50 9.02 -12.11
CA ASP A 215 -14.93 9.40 -12.07
C ASP A 215 -15.61 8.90 -10.79
N MET A 216 -15.34 7.69 -10.35
CA MET A 216 -15.88 7.15 -9.11
C MET A 216 -15.38 7.92 -7.88
N HIS A 217 -14.11 8.32 -7.86
CA HIS A 217 -13.55 9.14 -6.79
C HIS A 217 -14.13 10.57 -6.79
N GLU A 218 -14.20 11.20 -7.96
CA GLU A 218 -14.82 12.52 -8.14
C GLU A 218 -16.28 12.54 -7.65
N HIS A 219 -17.01 11.45 -7.95
CA HIS A 219 -18.38 11.28 -7.46
C HIS A 219 -18.41 11.13 -5.92
N LEU A 220 -17.56 10.27 -5.33
CA LEU A 220 -17.47 10.12 -3.87
C LEU A 220 -17.16 11.45 -3.20
N LEU A 221 -16.14 12.18 -3.68
CA LEU A 221 -15.74 13.47 -3.12
C LEU A 221 -16.85 14.52 -3.29
N SER A 222 -17.55 14.51 -4.42
CA SER A 222 -18.68 15.42 -4.65
C SER A 222 -19.84 15.16 -3.71
N LEU A 223 -20.14 13.89 -3.41
CA LEU A 223 -21.12 13.50 -2.40
C LEU A 223 -20.68 13.91 -1.00
N ALA A 224 -19.43 13.61 -0.65
CA ALA A 224 -18.87 13.88 0.67
C ALA A 224 -18.80 15.38 0.98
N TRP A 225 -18.57 16.21 -0.03
CA TRP A 225 -18.48 17.66 0.08
C TRP A 225 -19.75 18.40 -0.36
N SER A 226 -20.88 17.67 -0.47
CA SER A 226 -22.19 18.30 -0.66
C SER A 226 -22.68 18.91 0.66
N GLY A 227 -23.47 19.99 0.61
CA GLY A 227 -23.99 20.64 1.80
C GLY A 227 -23.13 21.80 2.32
N PRO A 228 -23.44 22.36 3.52
CA PRO A 228 -22.72 23.49 4.10
C PRO A 228 -21.25 23.16 4.41
N SER A 229 -20.35 24.16 4.27
CA SER A 229 -18.95 24.00 4.66
C SER A 229 -18.84 23.80 6.17
N PRO A 230 -18.10 22.80 6.65
CA PRO A 230 -17.93 22.54 8.07
C PRO A 230 -17.04 23.61 8.73
N SER A 231 -17.30 23.90 9.99
CA SER A 231 -16.54 24.92 10.74
C SER A 231 -15.46 24.35 11.64
N LEU A 232 -15.54 23.07 11.99
CA LEU A 232 -14.66 22.44 12.98
C LEU A 232 -14.16 21.07 12.50
N ALA A 233 -12.84 20.93 12.43
CA ALA A 233 -12.21 19.64 12.20
C ALA A 233 -12.33 18.73 13.43
N LYS A 234 -12.59 17.44 13.20
CA LYS A 234 -12.71 16.42 14.25
C LYS A 234 -11.82 15.21 13.92
N PRO A 235 -11.12 14.68 14.91
CA PRO A 235 -10.35 13.46 14.68
C PRO A 235 -11.27 12.28 14.33
N HIS A 236 -10.81 11.43 13.42
CA HIS A 236 -11.51 10.21 13.09
C HIS A 236 -11.46 9.17 14.21
N PRO A 237 -12.41 8.23 14.26
CA PRO A 237 -12.41 7.15 15.24
C PRO A 237 -11.09 6.36 15.24
N PHE A 238 -10.59 6.09 16.45
CA PHE A 238 -9.42 5.26 16.69
C PHE A 238 -9.77 4.15 17.70
N PRO A 239 -10.35 3.02 17.22
CA PRO A 239 -10.71 1.90 18.08
C PRO A 239 -9.53 1.39 18.90
N THR A 240 -9.71 1.21 20.21
CA THR A 240 -8.66 0.75 21.14
C THR A 240 -8.24 -0.69 20.84
N ASN A 241 -9.21 -1.56 20.51
CA ASN A 241 -8.96 -2.97 20.17
C ASN A 241 -8.77 -3.10 18.66
N PRO A 242 -7.58 -3.45 18.16
CA PRO A 242 -7.37 -3.74 16.75
C PRO A 242 -8.05 -5.04 16.32
N LEU A 243 -8.14 -5.28 15.00
CA LEU A 243 -8.53 -6.59 14.44
C LEU A 243 -7.42 -7.61 14.65
N SER A 244 -6.19 -7.19 14.41
CA SER A 244 -5.00 -8.01 14.67
C SER A 244 -4.16 -7.39 15.79
N PRO A 245 -3.90 -8.12 16.88
CA PRO A 245 -2.97 -7.66 17.93
C PRO A 245 -1.53 -7.52 17.41
N TYR A 246 -1.25 -8.10 16.24
CA TYR A 246 0.05 -8.11 15.58
C TYR A 246 0.09 -7.21 14.34
N ASN A 247 -0.85 -6.23 14.23
CA ASN A 247 -0.83 -5.28 13.13
C ASN A 247 0.44 -4.40 13.16
N TYR A 248 0.78 -3.80 12.02
CA TYR A 248 2.01 -3.02 11.86
C TYR A 248 1.82 -1.52 12.19
N GLU A 249 1.14 -1.19 13.32
CA GLU A 249 0.89 0.21 13.71
C GLU A 249 2.14 0.99 14.16
N HIS A 250 3.23 0.30 14.43
CA HIS A 250 4.55 0.87 14.74
C HIS A 250 5.57 0.54 13.65
N GLY A 251 5.09 0.03 12.51
CA GLY A 251 5.91 -0.40 11.39
C GLY A 251 6.80 0.72 10.88
N ARG A 252 8.09 0.42 10.75
CA ARG A 252 9.11 1.33 10.22
C ARG A 252 10.26 0.57 9.58
N PHE A 253 11.03 1.25 8.77
CA PHE A 253 12.29 0.74 8.28
C PHE A 253 13.44 1.01 9.26
N LEU A 254 14.34 0.05 9.35
CA LEU A 254 15.64 0.17 10.00
C LEU A 254 16.72 0.03 8.92
N SER A 255 17.50 1.10 8.74
CA SER A 255 18.56 1.11 7.73
C SER A 255 19.67 0.11 8.07
N PRO A 256 20.08 -0.75 7.12
CA PRO A 256 21.21 -1.65 7.29
C PRO A 256 22.53 -0.93 7.55
N GLN A 257 22.67 0.34 7.21
CA GLN A 257 23.85 1.15 7.48
C GLN A 257 24.20 1.21 8.97
N LYS A 258 23.21 1.01 9.86
CA LYS A 258 23.40 1.04 11.32
C LYS A 258 23.87 -0.30 11.89
N ILE A 259 24.08 -1.30 11.05
CA ILE A 259 24.44 -2.66 11.45
C ILE A 259 25.94 -2.85 11.27
N ASN A 260 26.60 -3.43 12.28
CA ASN A 260 27.99 -3.81 12.17
C ASN A 260 28.15 -4.95 11.15
N LEU A 261 28.88 -4.69 10.08
CA LEU A 261 29.11 -5.67 9.03
C LEU A 261 30.08 -6.74 9.52
N THR A 262 29.80 -7.97 9.13
CA THR A 262 30.71 -9.12 9.27
C THR A 262 31.32 -9.45 7.91
N GLU A 263 32.36 -10.29 7.94
CA GLU A 263 33.02 -10.76 6.70
C GLU A 263 32.00 -11.35 5.71
N GLY A 264 32.13 -10.99 4.44
CA GLY A 264 31.25 -11.45 3.37
C GLY A 264 30.06 -10.58 3.10
N TRP A 265 29.67 -9.70 4.01
CA TRP A 265 28.59 -8.70 3.80
C TRP A 265 29.18 -7.34 3.39
N LYS A 266 28.51 -6.69 2.45
CA LYS A 266 28.84 -5.34 1.98
C LYS A 266 27.62 -4.44 2.10
N TYR A 267 27.87 -3.17 2.42
CA TYR A 267 26.86 -2.12 2.30
C TYR A 267 27.33 -1.14 1.22
N SER A 268 26.90 -1.37 0.00
CA SER A 268 27.33 -0.62 -1.18
C SER A 268 26.31 -0.77 -2.30
N GLU A 269 26.46 -0.01 -3.35
CA GLU A 269 25.76 -0.29 -4.61
C GLU A 269 26.25 -1.63 -5.17
N PRO A 270 25.33 -2.57 -5.51
CA PRO A 270 25.67 -3.78 -6.25
C PRO A 270 26.25 -3.45 -7.63
N ASP A 271 27.06 -4.33 -8.16
CA ASP A 271 27.58 -4.21 -9.54
C ASP A 271 26.47 -4.46 -10.58
N TRP A 272 25.52 -3.52 -10.63
CA TRP A 272 24.33 -3.63 -11.45
C TRP A 272 24.59 -3.93 -12.93
N PRO A 273 25.62 -3.35 -13.60
CA PRO A 273 25.92 -3.67 -15.00
C PRO A 273 26.19 -5.16 -15.26
N ASN A 274 26.83 -5.85 -14.34
CA ASN A 274 27.19 -7.25 -14.47
C ASN A 274 26.14 -8.23 -13.95
N LEU A 275 25.09 -7.76 -13.30
CA LEU A 275 24.00 -8.60 -12.82
C LEU A 275 22.93 -8.80 -13.90
N LYS A 276 22.49 -10.05 -14.08
CA LYS A 276 21.38 -10.40 -14.99
C LYS A 276 20.04 -9.90 -14.44
N GLY A 277 19.07 -9.68 -15.32
CA GLY A 277 17.72 -9.25 -14.99
C GLY A 277 17.55 -7.74 -15.03
N GLY A 278 16.30 -7.30 -15.23
CA GLY A 278 15.92 -5.89 -15.22
C GLY A 278 16.09 -5.27 -13.84
N LYS A 279 16.33 -3.98 -13.82
CA LYS A 279 16.46 -3.17 -12.59
C LYS A 279 15.60 -1.94 -12.73
N ARG A 280 14.90 -1.56 -11.67
CA ARG A 280 14.14 -0.31 -11.67
C ARG A 280 15.06 0.84 -11.25
N LYS A 281 15.00 1.96 -12.00
CA LYS A 281 15.86 3.13 -11.80
C LYS A 281 15.96 3.57 -10.34
N ARG A 282 14.83 3.55 -9.60
CA ARG A 282 14.79 3.98 -8.20
C ARG A 282 15.72 3.22 -7.24
N TYR A 283 16.26 2.07 -7.64
CA TYR A 283 17.12 1.21 -6.81
C TYR A 283 18.58 1.18 -7.27
N LEU A 284 18.92 1.87 -8.37
CA LEU A 284 20.25 1.80 -8.96
C LEU A 284 21.29 2.61 -8.17
N ASP A 285 20.89 3.79 -7.72
CA ASP A 285 21.78 4.76 -7.07
C ASP A 285 21.69 4.70 -5.53
N ALA A 286 21.39 3.51 -4.97
CA ALA A 286 21.21 3.32 -3.54
C ALA A 286 22.04 2.14 -3.02
N PRO A 287 22.82 2.33 -1.94
CA PRO A 287 23.53 1.23 -1.32
C PRO A 287 22.55 0.23 -0.70
N LEU A 288 22.89 -1.06 -0.80
CA LEU A 288 22.16 -2.17 -0.21
C LEU A 288 23.11 -2.95 0.70
N LEU A 289 22.54 -3.61 1.70
CA LEU A 289 23.22 -4.67 2.41
C LEU A 289 23.14 -5.92 1.55
N HIS A 290 24.28 -6.42 1.09
CA HIS A 290 24.26 -7.56 0.18
C HIS A 290 25.43 -8.52 0.39
N THR A 291 25.22 -9.75 -0.01
CA THR A 291 26.22 -10.81 -0.12
C THR A 291 25.81 -11.79 -1.21
N ASP A 292 26.79 -12.43 -1.80
CA ASP A 292 26.65 -13.61 -2.67
C ASP A 292 27.44 -14.82 -2.11
N MET A 293 27.98 -14.68 -0.89
CA MET A 293 28.73 -15.72 -0.18
C MET A 293 27.79 -16.54 0.71
N GLU A 294 28.01 -17.85 0.75
CA GLU A 294 27.24 -18.76 1.59
C GLU A 294 27.71 -18.72 3.05
N ASP A 295 26.80 -19.05 3.95
CA ASP A 295 27.03 -19.21 5.39
C ASP A 295 27.72 -18.04 6.08
N LYS A 296 27.50 -16.83 5.56
CA LYS A 296 28.02 -15.62 6.21
C LYS A 296 26.97 -15.07 7.16
N PRO A 297 27.24 -15.06 8.49
CA PRO A 297 26.32 -14.53 9.47
C PRO A 297 26.40 -13.00 9.55
N ILE A 298 25.27 -12.37 9.84
CA ILE A 298 25.18 -11.00 10.33
C ILE A 298 24.31 -10.98 11.58
N HIS A 299 24.73 -10.23 12.59
CA HIS A 299 24.06 -10.17 13.89
C HIS A 299 23.73 -8.74 14.27
N PHE A 300 22.50 -8.52 14.73
CA PHE A 300 22.13 -7.22 15.29
C PHE A 300 20.97 -7.34 16.29
N LYS A 301 20.72 -6.26 17.00
CA LYS A 301 19.57 -6.13 17.91
C LYS A 301 18.55 -5.18 17.33
N PHE A 302 17.29 -5.45 17.59
CA PHE A 302 16.17 -4.57 17.23
C PHE A 302 15.18 -4.50 18.38
N GLU A 303 14.38 -3.45 18.41
CA GLU A 303 13.29 -3.26 19.37
C GLU A 303 11.97 -3.31 18.63
N GLY A 304 11.08 -4.22 19.07
CA GLY A 304 9.77 -4.37 18.43
C GLY A 304 9.12 -5.72 18.71
N ARG A 305 8.09 -6.02 17.93
CA ARG A 305 7.30 -7.27 17.95
C ARG A 305 7.36 -8.02 16.63
N ALA A 306 7.94 -7.42 15.61
CA ALA A 306 8.07 -8.00 14.29
C ALA A 306 9.40 -7.61 13.66
N ILE A 307 9.93 -8.52 12.86
CA ILE A 307 11.16 -8.33 12.09
C ILE A 307 11.02 -8.98 10.72
N GLY A 308 11.50 -8.32 9.70
CA GLY A 308 11.59 -8.82 8.33
C GLY A 308 12.59 -8.01 7.52
N ALA A 309 12.60 -8.21 6.22
CA ALA A 309 13.45 -7.46 5.31
C ALA A 309 12.69 -7.03 4.04
N PHE A 310 12.94 -5.81 3.59
CA PHE A 310 12.59 -5.35 2.25
C PHE A 310 13.78 -5.61 1.34
N VAL A 311 13.61 -6.53 0.40
CA VAL A 311 14.70 -7.09 -0.41
C VAL A 311 14.50 -6.80 -1.91
N LEU A 312 15.61 -6.82 -2.66
CA LEU A 312 15.60 -6.90 -4.12
C LEU A 312 16.00 -8.32 -4.54
N ALA A 313 15.00 -9.15 -4.82
CA ALA A 313 15.19 -10.53 -5.22
C ALA A 313 15.42 -10.64 -6.73
N GLY A 314 16.66 -10.89 -7.15
CA GLY A 314 17.05 -11.06 -8.55
C GLY A 314 16.87 -12.49 -9.07
N PRO A 315 17.23 -12.75 -10.35
CA PRO A 315 17.29 -14.10 -10.91
C PRO A 315 18.22 -15.04 -10.16
N ASP A 316 19.18 -14.48 -9.44
CA ASP A 316 20.22 -15.12 -8.63
C ASP A 316 19.92 -15.12 -7.13
N ALA A 317 18.68 -14.85 -6.75
CA ALA A 317 18.29 -14.72 -5.34
C ALA A 317 18.47 -16.04 -4.58
N GLY A 318 19.11 -15.93 -3.44
CA GLY A 318 19.31 -17.01 -2.47
C GLY A 318 18.18 -17.10 -1.45
N THR A 319 18.53 -17.67 -0.32
CA THR A 319 17.67 -17.89 0.84
C THR A 319 18.26 -17.19 2.06
N ILE A 320 17.42 -16.65 2.93
CA ILE A 320 17.80 -16.19 4.26
C ILE A 320 17.39 -17.25 5.26
N LYS A 321 18.36 -17.79 6.01
CA LYS A 321 18.12 -18.49 7.26
C LYS A 321 18.28 -17.51 8.40
N PHE A 322 17.39 -17.54 9.38
CA PHE A 322 17.44 -16.63 10.53
C PHE A 322 17.22 -17.36 11.84
N GLN A 323 17.76 -16.78 12.92
CA GLN A 323 17.52 -17.19 14.29
C GLN A 323 17.26 -15.95 15.14
N ILE A 324 16.16 -15.94 15.91
CA ILE A 324 15.78 -14.86 16.82
C ILE A 324 15.89 -15.35 18.26
N ASP A 325 16.61 -14.65 19.11
CA ASP A 325 16.85 -14.91 20.54
C ASP A 325 17.37 -16.32 20.84
N GLY A 326 18.03 -16.95 19.86
CA GLY A 326 18.50 -18.32 19.96
C GLY A 326 17.41 -19.39 20.03
N LYS A 327 16.15 -19.03 19.78
CA LYS A 327 14.97 -19.90 19.98
C LYS A 327 14.07 -20.05 18.75
N ILE A 328 13.90 -18.98 17.98
CA ILE A 328 13.02 -18.97 16.83
C ILE A 328 13.88 -19.07 15.58
N ASP A 329 13.81 -20.21 14.90
CA ASP A 329 14.54 -20.49 13.67
C ASP A 329 13.58 -20.49 12.48
N GLY A 330 14.09 -20.06 11.34
CA GLY A 330 13.32 -20.11 10.11
C GLY A 330 14.17 -19.87 8.88
N GLU A 331 13.53 -20.06 7.73
CA GLU A 331 14.15 -19.89 6.43
C GLU A 331 13.18 -19.27 5.45
N VAL A 332 13.65 -18.33 4.63
CA VAL A 332 12.85 -17.67 3.60
C VAL A 332 13.61 -17.66 2.28
N ASN A 333 13.08 -18.35 1.29
CA ASN A 333 13.55 -18.22 -0.10
C ASN A 333 13.17 -16.83 -0.63
N LEU A 334 14.17 -16.09 -1.09
CA LEU A 334 13.95 -14.74 -1.60
C LEU A 334 13.43 -14.74 -3.04
N HIS A 335 13.69 -15.80 -3.82
CA HIS A 335 13.25 -15.85 -5.20
C HIS A 335 11.73 -15.81 -5.31
N HIS A 336 11.22 -15.04 -6.24
CA HIS A 336 9.80 -14.87 -6.56
C HIS A 336 9.56 -15.16 -8.03
N ASN A 337 8.36 -15.50 -8.45
CA ASN A 337 8.04 -15.74 -9.87
C ASN A 337 8.45 -14.57 -10.78
N TYR A 338 8.32 -13.33 -10.29
CA TYR A 338 8.75 -12.14 -11.02
C TYR A 338 10.26 -11.88 -10.95
N SER A 339 11.00 -12.59 -10.09
CA SER A 339 12.46 -12.47 -10.00
C SER A 339 13.20 -13.06 -11.20
N ARG A 340 12.55 -13.90 -12.02
CA ARG A 340 13.18 -14.57 -13.17
C ARG A 340 13.88 -13.62 -14.13
N ASN A 341 13.31 -12.43 -14.33
CA ASN A 341 13.83 -11.43 -15.26
C ASN A 341 13.92 -10.01 -14.65
N LEU A 342 13.74 -9.88 -13.33
CA LEU A 342 13.72 -8.59 -12.64
C LEU A 342 14.32 -8.73 -11.24
N HIS A 343 15.07 -7.73 -10.79
CA HIS A 343 15.35 -7.57 -9.36
C HIS A 343 14.07 -7.06 -8.69
N TYR A 344 13.28 -8.01 -8.19
CA TYR A 344 11.92 -7.80 -7.71
C TYR A 344 11.91 -7.33 -6.25
N PRO A 345 11.32 -6.14 -5.94
CA PRO A 345 11.22 -5.65 -4.58
C PRO A 345 10.10 -6.39 -3.85
N ARG A 346 10.41 -6.94 -2.69
CA ARG A 346 9.41 -7.58 -1.82
C ARG A 346 9.78 -7.49 -0.36
N THR A 347 8.79 -7.47 0.51
CA THR A 347 8.98 -7.64 1.94
C THR A 347 8.80 -9.11 2.31
N VAL A 348 9.78 -9.64 3.03
CA VAL A 348 9.73 -10.97 3.65
C VAL A 348 9.78 -10.80 5.16
N MET A 349 8.82 -11.40 5.88
CA MET A 349 8.77 -11.35 7.33
C MET A 349 9.43 -12.58 7.92
N PHE A 350 10.26 -12.40 8.94
CA PHE A 350 10.90 -13.45 9.71
C PHE A 350 10.04 -13.83 10.93
N ALA A 351 9.52 -12.82 11.61
CA ALA A 351 8.55 -12.98 12.69
C ALA A 351 7.61 -11.77 12.75
N HIS A 352 6.40 -11.96 13.27
CA HIS A 352 5.39 -10.89 13.35
C HIS A 352 4.61 -10.88 14.69
N ASP A 353 4.94 -11.78 15.62
CA ASP A 353 4.20 -12.04 16.86
C ASP A 353 5.12 -12.17 18.09
N LEU A 354 6.30 -11.57 18.04
CA LEU A 354 7.23 -11.52 19.16
C LEU A 354 6.63 -10.76 20.36
N GLN A 355 7.11 -11.05 21.55
CA GLN A 355 6.80 -10.22 22.69
C GLN A 355 7.39 -8.80 22.50
N PRO A 356 6.74 -7.73 23.01
CA PRO A 356 7.34 -6.40 22.95
C PRO A 356 8.69 -6.37 23.69
N GLY A 357 9.73 -5.83 23.03
CA GLY A 357 11.04 -5.70 23.67
C GLY A 357 12.19 -5.68 22.71
N THR A 358 13.38 -5.79 23.28
CA THR A 358 14.64 -5.91 22.53
C THR A 358 14.91 -7.37 22.20
N HIS A 359 15.14 -7.65 20.93
CA HIS A 359 15.47 -8.97 20.41
C HIS A 359 16.82 -8.97 19.72
N SER A 360 17.46 -10.12 19.68
CA SER A 360 18.65 -10.37 18.87
C SER A 360 18.31 -11.23 17.68
N ILE A 361 18.85 -10.90 16.51
CA ILE A 361 18.68 -11.70 15.31
C ILE A 361 20.03 -12.03 14.68
N THR A 362 20.16 -13.28 14.25
CA THR A 362 21.21 -13.76 13.37
C THR A 362 20.61 -14.08 12.02
N ILE A 363 21.20 -13.58 10.95
CA ILE A 363 20.82 -13.87 9.57
C ILE A 363 22.00 -14.52 8.87
N LEU A 364 21.72 -15.59 8.13
CA LEU A 364 22.67 -16.33 7.31
C LEU A 364 22.16 -16.34 5.87
N SER A 365 23.04 -16.04 4.92
CA SER A 365 22.78 -16.30 3.50
C SER A 365 22.96 -17.79 3.20
N LYS A 366 22.02 -18.33 2.44
CA LYS A 366 22.05 -19.74 1.97
C LYS A 366 21.77 -19.80 0.48
N PRO A 367 22.30 -20.81 -0.22
CA PRO A 367 21.97 -21.02 -1.62
C PRO A 367 20.49 -21.40 -1.78
N SER A 368 19.95 -21.08 -2.94
CA SER A 368 18.71 -21.60 -3.49
C SER A 368 18.99 -22.34 -4.79
N SER A 369 17.98 -22.90 -5.43
CA SER A 369 18.13 -23.48 -6.79
C SER A 369 18.44 -22.42 -7.87
N GLN A 370 18.30 -21.13 -7.58
CA GLN A 370 18.54 -20.02 -8.51
C GLN A 370 19.89 -19.33 -8.28
N GLY A 371 20.40 -19.34 -7.05
CA GLY A 371 21.64 -18.67 -6.67
C GLY A 371 21.73 -18.48 -5.16
N ASN A 372 22.65 -17.61 -4.75
CA ASN A 372 22.95 -17.36 -3.35
C ASN A 372 22.91 -15.86 -2.97
N ALA A 373 22.53 -14.98 -3.89
CA ALA A 373 22.54 -13.56 -3.64
C ALA A 373 21.43 -13.10 -2.68
N VAL A 374 21.82 -12.39 -1.65
CA VAL A 374 20.92 -11.69 -0.73
C VAL A 374 21.14 -10.18 -0.87
N ARG A 375 20.07 -9.41 -1.12
CA ARG A 375 20.11 -7.95 -1.28
C ARG A 375 19.01 -7.33 -0.44
N ILE A 376 19.37 -6.71 0.68
CA ILE A 376 18.45 -6.11 1.64
C ILE A 376 18.55 -4.58 1.54
N MET A 377 17.44 -3.95 1.23
CA MET A 377 17.33 -2.49 1.21
C MET A 377 17.14 -1.92 2.60
N GLU A 378 16.22 -2.51 3.35
CA GLU A 378 15.82 -2.08 4.69
C GLU A 378 15.42 -3.30 5.52
N PHE A 379 15.59 -3.25 6.83
CA PHE A 379 14.88 -4.15 7.72
C PHE A 379 13.52 -3.55 8.09
N CYS A 380 12.52 -4.42 8.18
CA CYS A 380 11.15 -4.06 8.56
C CYS A 380 10.97 -4.39 10.04
N ILE A 381 10.72 -3.42 10.89
CA ILE A 381 10.51 -3.61 12.33
C ILE A 381 9.22 -2.92 12.80
N ASN A 382 8.50 -3.56 13.75
CA ASN A 382 7.22 -3.06 14.28
C ASN A 382 7.15 -3.21 15.79
#